data_890e8603dbca4934e58629fce624a057
#
_entry.id   890e8603dbca4934e58629fce624a057
#
_cell.length_a   1.000
_cell.length_b   1.000
_cell.length_c   1.000
_cell.angle_alpha   90.00
_cell.angle_beta   90.00
_cell.angle_gamma   90.00
#
_symmetry.space_group_name_H-M   'P 1'
#
loop_
_entity.id
_entity.type
_entity.pdbx_description
1 polymer ?
#
loop_
_entity_poly.entity_id
_entity_poly.type
_entity_poly.pdbx_seq_one_letter_code
_entity_poly.pdbx_strand_id
1 'polypeptide(L)'
;MGKIIIENLKSISKLEFEIPTNGIHVLTGVNGSGKTTLLACLQRLTDSYAFQRHFRSNSNSQFDSFRNSKIRYENNGSFVEYTYRNTRWVPTPKRKASLLKNMGFTNAFLISSNVERFYVQNEELNTRGIQAAPAFYKTSMNEIFHTTKYTELRRKKLDGQGRGNGRANYGFLLPAISVGHQNQYYTEKNFSLGELLILNALFQLEKIADNSLIMIDEIELALHPKVQISFLTFLQRMTVEKNLTVILSTHSSSLIKKASKLIYLERNSTNGHVNVEYDCYPALALQNMVIQEEVQPDLVLFVEDDYAKYIIEQLLNYYFGSLVQHRRPIIKILAVGGWSQTLRFTISCSNYLMPQNTGVYAFLDADALSDLQLIQADANRKPSQQELLNLYNANQERIKFLPITPELGLVTLLNNQPYNHVQPLRDIFNEVFDIAQIIIDEQNRGRQYPPNPRKVAKIRIDYYIERIASYTNRDENYIKIKLAEYYAQNYCPANHPQLHELFGPIF
;
A
#
# COMPACT_ATOMS: atom_id res chain seq x y z
N MET A 1 23.22 -10.21 5.06
CA MET A 1 22.37 -9.02 4.93
C MET A 1 22.99 -7.89 5.72
N GLY A 2 22.91 -6.66 5.19
CA GLY A 2 23.39 -5.48 5.92
C GLY A 2 22.44 -5.10 7.04
N LYS A 3 22.98 -4.62 8.15
CA LYS A 3 22.22 -4.17 9.32
C LYS A 3 22.67 -2.77 9.71
N ILE A 4 21.73 -1.96 10.18
CA ILE A 4 22.02 -0.66 10.80
C ILE A 4 21.52 -0.68 12.25
N ILE A 5 22.35 -0.16 13.15
CA ILE A 5 22.03 0.01 14.57
C ILE A 5 22.19 1.50 14.89
N ILE A 6 21.14 2.10 15.42
CA ILE A 6 21.08 3.51 15.79
C ILE A 6 20.91 3.58 17.31
N GLU A 7 21.79 4.31 17.99
CA GLU A 7 21.74 4.51 19.44
C GLU A 7 21.78 6.00 19.78
N ASN A 8 20.92 6.42 20.67
CA ASN A 8 20.83 7.77 21.24
C ASN A 8 20.80 8.90 20.18
N LEU A 9 20.02 8.70 19.13
CA LEU A 9 19.88 9.68 18.05
C LEU A 9 18.48 10.29 18.04
N LYS A 10 18.36 11.57 18.31
CA LYS A 10 17.08 12.29 18.47
C LYS A 10 16.18 11.58 19.51
N SER A 11 15.01 11.14 19.12
CA SER A 11 14.04 10.43 19.97
C SER A 11 14.28 8.91 20.08
N ILE A 12 15.28 8.38 19.39
CA ILE A 12 15.60 6.95 19.35
C ILE A 12 16.66 6.64 20.38
N SER A 13 16.35 5.84 21.39
CA SER A 13 17.36 5.31 22.32
C SER A 13 18.12 4.15 21.68
N LYS A 14 17.41 3.22 21.05
CA LYS A 14 17.98 2.11 20.28
C LYS A 14 17.02 1.70 19.17
N LEU A 15 17.55 1.47 17.98
CA LEU A 15 16.85 0.89 16.82
C LEU A 15 17.82 -0.03 16.10
N GLU A 16 17.39 -1.25 15.80
CA GLU A 16 18.11 -2.20 14.97
C GLU A 16 17.29 -2.49 13.73
N PHE A 17 17.87 -2.28 12.54
CA PHE A 17 17.18 -2.42 11.27
C PHE A 17 17.97 -3.26 10.29
N GLU A 18 17.38 -4.35 9.82
CA GLU A 18 17.91 -5.14 8.72
C GLU A 18 17.58 -4.47 7.39
N ILE A 19 18.61 -4.16 6.61
CA ILE A 19 18.43 -3.44 5.35
C ILE A 19 17.82 -4.41 4.33
N PRO A 20 16.58 -4.16 3.87
CA PRO A 20 15.92 -5.04 2.93
C PRO A 20 16.62 -5.02 1.56
N THR A 21 16.42 -6.07 0.79
CA THR A 21 16.93 -6.19 -0.57
C THR A 21 15.78 -6.43 -1.52
N ASN A 22 15.87 -5.87 -2.72
CA ASN A 22 14.97 -6.02 -3.87
C ASN A 22 13.48 -5.93 -3.54
N GLY A 23 12.82 -5.05 -4.22
CA GLY A 23 11.39 -4.84 -4.10
C GLY A 23 11.02 -3.57 -3.36
N ILE A 24 9.73 -3.37 -3.17
CA ILE A 24 9.17 -2.23 -2.45
C ILE A 24 8.81 -2.65 -1.04
N HIS A 25 9.38 -1.93 -0.08
CA HIS A 25 9.13 -2.09 1.34
C HIS A 25 8.46 -0.82 1.87
N VAL A 26 7.22 -0.94 2.31
CA VAL A 26 6.49 0.19 2.91
C VAL A 26 6.85 0.25 4.39
N LEU A 27 7.42 1.39 4.81
CA LEU A 27 7.82 1.65 6.18
C LEU A 27 6.76 2.54 6.86
N THR A 28 6.19 2.07 7.94
CA THR A 28 5.18 2.84 8.67
C THR A 28 5.41 2.78 10.19
N GLY A 29 4.66 3.54 10.94
CA GLY A 29 4.74 3.64 12.40
C GLY A 29 4.23 4.99 12.87
N VAL A 30 3.95 5.15 14.15
CA VAL A 30 3.46 6.40 14.74
C VAL A 30 4.39 7.59 14.51
N ASN A 31 3.87 8.81 14.65
CA ASN A 31 4.70 10.00 14.59
C ASN A 31 5.81 9.95 15.64
N GLY A 32 7.03 10.31 15.25
CA GLY A 32 8.19 10.23 16.13
C GLY A 32 8.80 8.84 16.33
N SER A 33 8.33 7.80 15.61
CA SER A 33 8.93 6.44 15.66
C SER A 33 10.33 6.35 15.02
N GLY A 34 10.78 7.38 14.31
CA GLY A 34 12.13 7.44 13.76
C GLY A 34 12.24 7.13 12.27
N LYS A 35 11.15 7.03 11.51
CA LYS A 35 11.13 6.75 10.06
C LYS A 35 12.10 7.64 9.28
N THR A 36 11.89 8.95 9.31
CA THR A 36 12.76 9.93 8.62
C THR A 36 14.21 9.87 9.09
N THR A 37 14.45 9.61 10.38
CA THR A 37 15.79 9.46 10.93
C THR A 37 16.47 8.21 10.38
N LEU A 38 15.76 7.09 10.29
CA LEU A 38 16.26 5.85 9.68
C LEU A 38 16.58 6.06 8.19
N LEU A 39 15.69 6.71 7.41
CA LEU A 39 15.93 7.00 5.99
C LEU A 39 17.16 7.89 5.79
N ALA A 40 17.34 8.91 6.64
CA ALA A 40 18.53 9.76 6.62
C ALA A 40 19.82 8.97 6.92
N CYS A 41 19.75 8.00 7.84
CA CYS A 41 20.88 7.11 8.12
C CYS A 41 21.15 6.17 6.92
N LEU A 42 20.13 5.63 6.28
CA LEU A 42 20.29 4.78 5.09
C LEU A 42 20.90 5.54 3.91
N GLN A 43 20.60 6.83 3.73
CA GLN A 43 21.21 7.66 2.69
C GLN A 43 22.75 7.69 2.82
N ARG A 44 23.31 7.55 4.02
CA ARG A 44 24.75 7.53 4.26
C ARG A 44 25.46 6.37 3.56
N LEU A 45 24.75 5.32 3.15
CA LEU A 45 25.35 4.16 2.47
C LEU A 45 26.16 4.56 1.24
N THR A 46 25.69 5.57 0.48
CA THR A 46 26.39 6.04 -0.71
C THR A 46 26.75 7.53 -0.66
N ASP A 47 26.05 8.31 0.17
CA ASP A 47 26.26 9.75 0.28
C ASP A 47 27.07 10.10 1.56
N SER A 48 28.32 10.48 1.36
CA SER A 48 29.22 10.86 2.45
C SER A 48 28.78 12.09 3.23
N TYR A 49 27.93 12.95 2.66
CA TYR A 49 27.45 14.19 3.28
C TYR A 49 26.08 14.06 3.94
N ALA A 50 25.45 12.88 3.90
CA ALA A 50 24.11 12.68 4.44
C ALA A 50 23.99 13.14 5.90
N PHE A 51 24.93 12.73 6.77
CA PHE A 51 24.91 13.12 8.16
C PHE A 51 25.09 14.61 8.38
N GLN A 52 25.87 15.29 7.54
CA GLN A 52 26.03 16.74 7.63
C GLN A 52 24.76 17.50 7.24
N ARG A 53 23.94 16.95 6.36
CA ARG A 53 22.66 17.54 5.98
C ARG A 53 21.58 17.32 7.03
N HIS A 54 21.47 16.11 7.56
CA HIS A 54 20.37 15.72 8.44
C HIS A 54 20.61 15.88 9.93
N PHE A 55 21.90 15.85 10.35
CA PHE A 55 22.31 15.85 11.76
C PHE A 55 23.40 16.90 12.00
N ARG A 56 23.06 18.18 11.73
CA ARG A 56 23.90 19.31 12.09
C ARG A 56 23.59 19.74 13.52
N SER A 57 24.64 19.94 14.34
CA SER A 57 24.50 20.68 15.59
C SER A 57 25.03 22.10 15.42
N ASN A 58 24.39 23.07 16.03
CA ASN A 58 24.94 24.39 16.21
C ASN A 58 26.02 24.33 17.29
N SER A 59 27.25 24.73 16.94
CA SER A 59 28.43 24.61 17.81
C SER A 59 28.32 25.30 19.19
N ASN A 60 27.38 26.25 19.34
CA ASN A 60 27.22 27.07 20.54
C ASN A 60 25.93 26.79 21.33
N SER A 61 25.17 25.77 20.97
CA SER A 61 23.88 25.44 21.59
C SER A 61 23.97 24.13 22.37
N GLN A 62 23.38 24.08 23.57
CA GLN A 62 23.13 22.84 24.30
C GLN A 62 21.99 22.02 23.66
N PHE A 63 21.26 22.64 22.74
CA PHE A 63 20.18 22.03 21.97
C PHE A 63 20.76 21.33 20.73
N ASP A 64 20.07 20.29 20.24
CA ASP A 64 20.46 19.48 19.06
C ASP A 64 21.86 18.85 19.19
N SER A 65 22.20 18.39 20.38
CA SER A 65 23.48 17.75 20.64
C SER A 65 23.42 16.25 20.29
N PHE A 66 24.39 15.78 19.51
CA PHE A 66 24.53 14.36 19.13
C PHE A 66 25.71 13.66 19.85
N ARG A 67 26.19 14.20 20.99
CA ARG A 67 27.41 13.72 21.64
C ARG A 67 27.44 12.24 22.01
N ASN A 68 26.28 11.66 22.34
CA ASN A 68 26.17 10.25 22.73
C ASN A 68 25.57 9.38 21.63
N SER A 69 25.37 9.97 20.45
CA SER A 69 24.74 9.26 19.34
C SER A 69 25.74 8.35 18.63
N LYS A 70 25.30 7.14 18.29
CA LYS A 70 26.07 6.16 17.52
C LYS A 70 25.21 5.62 16.38
N ILE A 71 25.82 5.45 15.22
CA ILE A 71 25.21 4.84 14.06
C ILE A 71 26.18 3.80 13.52
N ARG A 72 25.81 2.53 13.66
CA ARG A 72 26.66 1.39 13.29
C ARG A 72 26.06 0.66 12.10
N TYR A 73 26.88 0.37 11.12
CA TYR A 73 26.57 -0.44 9.95
C TYR A 73 27.34 -1.75 10.03
N GLU A 74 26.64 -2.85 9.87
CA GLU A 74 27.20 -4.19 9.91
C GLU A 74 26.92 -4.93 8.60
N ASN A 75 27.91 -5.66 8.10
CA ASN A 75 27.76 -6.56 6.96
C ASN A 75 28.77 -7.71 7.08
N ASN A 76 28.28 -8.95 7.01
CA ASN A 76 29.10 -10.17 7.03
C ASN A 76 30.18 -10.17 8.14
N GLY A 77 29.77 -9.88 9.39
CA GLY A 77 30.64 -9.88 10.56
C GLY A 77 31.63 -8.69 10.67
N SER A 78 31.61 -7.79 9.67
CA SER A 78 32.38 -6.55 9.71
C SER A 78 31.46 -5.37 10.06
N PHE A 79 32.01 -4.36 10.75
CA PHE A 79 31.23 -3.16 11.07
C PHE A 79 32.04 -1.87 10.93
N VAL A 80 31.31 -0.76 10.75
CA VAL A 80 31.80 0.60 10.93
C VAL A 80 30.77 1.38 11.77
N GLU A 81 31.26 2.06 12.80
CA GLU A 81 30.45 2.85 13.72
C GLU A 81 30.78 4.33 13.57
N TYR A 82 29.78 5.17 13.41
CA TYR A 82 29.91 6.61 13.39
C TYR A 82 29.51 7.19 14.74
N THR A 83 30.41 8.00 15.33
CA THR A 83 30.15 8.77 16.54
C THR A 83 30.33 10.25 16.28
N TYR A 84 29.55 11.08 16.98
CA TYR A 84 29.65 12.53 16.85
C TYR A 84 30.72 13.08 17.76
N ARG A 85 31.79 13.66 17.19
CA ARG A 85 32.93 14.24 17.91
C ARG A 85 33.36 15.54 17.24
N ASN A 86 33.64 16.57 18.05
CA ASN A 86 34.15 17.86 17.54
C ASN A 86 33.37 18.36 16.33
N THR A 87 32.03 18.45 16.45
CA THR A 87 31.10 18.96 15.45
C THR A 87 30.97 18.15 14.14
N ARG A 88 31.51 16.93 14.12
CA ARG A 88 31.44 16.04 12.94
C ARG A 88 31.23 14.57 13.31
N TRP A 89 30.71 13.82 12.36
CA TRP A 89 30.58 12.38 12.46
C TRP A 89 31.89 11.68 12.05
N VAL A 90 32.43 10.88 12.92
CA VAL A 90 33.74 10.21 12.75
C VAL A 90 33.53 8.70 12.70
N PRO A 91 33.97 8.01 11.63
CA PRO A 91 33.90 6.55 11.56
C PRO A 91 34.96 5.86 12.37
N THR A 92 34.59 4.76 13.01
CA THR A 92 35.52 3.87 13.75
C THR A 92 35.24 2.42 13.38
N PRO A 93 36.20 1.65 12.86
CA PRO A 93 37.55 2.06 12.42
C PRO A 93 37.51 2.89 11.12
N LYS A 94 38.34 3.93 11.04
CA LYS A 94 38.35 4.81 9.83
C LYS A 94 38.59 4.04 8.52
N ARG A 95 39.43 3.02 8.52
CA ARG A 95 39.77 2.20 7.35
C ARG A 95 38.57 1.37 6.84
N LYS A 96 37.56 1.12 7.67
CA LYS A 96 36.34 0.36 7.30
C LYS A 96 35.18 1.22 6.80
N ALA A 97 35.36 2.52 6.59
CA ALA A 97 34.33 3.37 5.98
C ALA A 97 33.92 2.89 4.57
N SER A 98 34.82 2.18 3.86
CA SER A 98 34.51 1.52 2.58
C SER A 98 33.51 0.37 2.70
N LEU A 99 33.24 -0.15 3.90
CA LEU A 99 32.24 -1.18 4.15
C LEU A 99 30.85 -0.77 3.63
N LEU A 100 30.51 0.51 3.69
CA LEU A 100 29.25 1.02 3.18
C LEU A 100 29.05 0.75 1.68
N LYS A 101 30.11 0.80 0.88
CA LYS A 101 30.07 0.46 -0.54
C LYS A 101 29.78 -1.01 -0.81
N ASN A 102 30.05 -1.87 0.17
CA ASN A 102 29.83 -3.32 0.08
C ASN A 102 28.44 -3.75 0.59
N MET A 103 27.55 -2.80 0.88
CA MET A 103 26.17 -3.08 1.27
C MET A 103 25.26 -3.48 0.10
N GLY A 104 25.83 -3.56 -1.13
CA GLY A 104 25.13 -4.08 -2.30
C GLY A 104 24.33 -3.05 -3.11
N PHE A 105 24.43 -1.75 -2.76
CA PHE A 105 23.74 -0.68 -3.49
C PHE A 105 24.72 0.16 -4.32
N THR A 106 24.38 0.38 -5.58
CA THR A 106 25.12 1.26 -6.47
C THR A 106 24.99 2.73 -6.03
N ASN A 107 23.76 3.15 -5.74
CA ASN A 107 23.44 4.49 -5.23
C ASN A 107 22.32 4.41 -4.17
N ALA A 108 22.20 5.45 -3.34
CA ALA A 108 21.10 5.62 -2.40
C ALA A 108 20.56 7.06 -2.52
N PHE A 109 19.28 7.19 -2.84
CA PHE A 109 18.60 8.47 -3.02
C PHE A 109 17.47 8.63 -2.02
N LEU A 110 17.35 9.82 -1.45
CA LEU A 110 16.21 10.19 -0.61
C LEU A 110 15.34 11.20 -1.35
N ILE A 111 14.10 10.83 -1.61
CA ILE A 111 13.05 11.68 -2.17
C ILE A 111 12.17 12.08 -0.98
N SER A 112 12.15 13.37 -0.64
CA SER A 112 11.32 13.89 0.44
C SER A 112 10.18 14.74 -0.11
N SER A 113 9.09 14.85 0.67
CA SER A 113 7.94 15.72 0.37
C SER A 113 8.29 17.21 0.40
N ASN A 114 9.41 17.58 1.01
CA ASN A 114 9.91 18.96 1.02
C ASN A 114 10.45 19.36 -0.36
N VAL A 115 9.53 19.74 -1.24
CA VAL A 115 9.86 20.26 -2.56
C VAL A 115 9.93 21.78 -2.48
N GLU A 116 11.13 22.33 -2.56
CA GLU A 116 11.30 23.76 -2.81
C GLU A 116 10.76 24.10 -4.20
N ARG A 117 9.82 25.07 -4.27
CA ARG A 117 9.35 25.58 -5.56
C ARG A 117 10.50 26.27 -6.27
N PHE A 118 10.75 25.87 -7.49
CA PHE A 118 11.71 26.54 -8.34
C PHE A 118 11.25 27.97 -8.65
N TYR A 119 12.03 28.96 -8.24
CA TYR A 119 11.84 30.34 -8.68
C TYR A 119 12.52 30.49 -10.04
N VAL A 120 11.72 30.50 -11.12
CA VAL A 120 12.18 30.92 -12.44
C VAL A 120 12.16 32.44 -12.45
N GLN A 121 13.29 33.07 -12.74
CA GLN A 121 13.37 34.55 -12.84
C GLN A 121 12.66 34.98 -14.11
N ASN A 122 12.07 36.19 -14.14
CA ASN A 122 11.30 36.69 -15.27
C ASN A 122 12.16 36.78 -16.57
N GLU A 123 13.45 36.98 -16.45
CA GLU A 123 14.44 37.03 -17.55
C GLU A 123 14.65 35.66 -18.22
N GLU A 124 14.38 34.56 -17.47
CA GLU A 124 14.48 33.18 -17.96
C GLU A 124 13.22 32.74 -18.72
N LEU A 125 12.16 33.55 -18.72
CA LEU A 125 10.85 33.20 -19.27
C LEU A 125 10.65 33.53 -20.75
N ASN A 126 11.72 33.91 -21.46
CA ASN A 126 11.60 34.10 -22.91
C ASN A 126 11.26 32.77 -23.62
N THR A 127 10.51 32.83 -24.72
CA THR A 127 10.04 31.65 -25.45
C THR A 127 11.11 30.95 -26.28
N ARG A 128 12.33 31.51 -26.36
CA ARG A 128 13.44 30.93 -27.11
C ARG A 128 14.01 29.71 -26.38
N GLY A 129 14.27 28.62 -27.10
CA GLY A 129 14.90 27.42 -26.57
C GLY A 129 13.94 26.47 -25.80
N ILE A 130 12.62 26.65 -25.92
CA ILE A 130 11.64 25.70 -25.43
C ILE A 130 11.65 24.45 -26.32
N GLN A 131 11.86 23.29 -25.70
CA GLN A 131 11.92 21.99 -26.38
C GLN A 131 10.85 21.04 -25.80
N ALA A 132 10.49 20.02 -26.58
CA ALA A 132 9.67 18.93 -26.03
C ALA A 132 10.40 18.28 -24.85
N ALA A 133 9.68 17.98 -23.77
CA ALA A 133 10.23 17.18 -22.70
C ALA A 133 10.50 15.73 -23.20
N PRO A 134 11.49 15.02 -22.64
CA PRO A 134 11.70 13.61 -22.97
C PRO A 134 10.44 12.77 -22.79
N ALA A 135 10.29 11.73 -23.62
CA ALA A 135 9.13 10.84 -23.60
C ALA A 135 8.89 10.25 -22.20
N PHE A 136 9.96 9.90 -21.49
CA PHE A 136 9.88 9.36 -20.11
C PHE A 136 9.01 10.23 -19.19
N TYR A 137 9.24 11.55 -19.13
CA TYR A 137 8.44 12.45 -18.27
C TYR A 137 6.99 12.53 -18.72
N LYS A 138 6.76 12.67 -20.03
CA LYS A 138 5.39 12.78 -20.58
C LYS A 138 4.55 11.55 -20.29
N THR A 139 5.11 10.38 -20.61
CA THR A 139 4.43 9.10 -20.41
C THR A 139 4.20 8.81 -18.94
N SER A 140 5.23 8.96 -18.11
CA SER A 140 5.13 8.68 -16.67
C SER A 140 4.16 9.62 -15.95
N MET A 141 4.20 10.93 -16.26
CA MET A 141 3.26 11.89 -15.66
C MET A 141 1.80 11.59 -16.06
N ASN A 142 1.56 11.28 -17.35
CA ASN A 142 0.22 10.92 -17.82
C ASN A 142 -0.29 9.63 -17.19
N GLU A 143 0.56 8.63 -17.06
CA GLU A 143 0.26 7.36 -16.40
C GLU A 143 -0.08 7.55 -14.93
N ILE A 144 0.79 8.23 -14.17
CA ILE A 144 0.64 8.41 -12.72
C ILE A 144 -0.60 9.26 -12.38
N PHE A 145 -0.86 10.31 -13.15
CA PHE A 145 -2.00 11.20 -12.92
C PHE A 145 -3.29 10.79 -13.68
N HIS A 146 -3.26 9.70 -14.45
CA HIS A 146 -4.38 9.25 -15.28
C HIS A 146 -4.96 10.35 -16.19
N THR A 147 -4.10 11.03 -16.93
CA THR A 147 -4.47 12.17 -17.77
C THR A 147 -3.64 12.21 -19.05
N THR A 148 -4.07 12.99 -20.01
CA THR A 148 -3.30 13.32 -21.23
C THR A 148 -2.64 14.71 -21.16
N LYS A 149 -2.81 15.42 -20.05
CA LYS A 149 -2.35 16.80 -19.84
C LYS A 149 -0.87 16.99 -20.17
N TYR A 150 -0.03 16.02 -19.80
CA TYR A 150 1.43 16.13 -19.94
C TYR A 150 1.97 15.66 -21.29
N THR A 151 1.11 15.29 -22.24
CA THR A 151 1.51 14.98 -23.63
C THR A 151 2.26 16.15 -24.25
N GLU A 152 1.84 17.38 -23.94
CA GLU A 152 2.46 18.61 -24.39
C GLU A 152 3.48 19.21 -23.42
N LEU A 153 3.98 18.42 -22.47
CA LEU A 153 5.01 18.87 -21.54
C LEU A 153 6.26 19.32 -22.31
N ARG A 154 6.75 20.50 -21.98
CA ARG A 154 7.93 21.12 -22.54
C ARG A 154 9.00 21.33 -21.49
N ARG A 155 10.24 21.49 -21.90
CA ARG A 155 11.35 21.88 -21.01
C ARG A 155 12.14 23.02 -21.63
N LYS A 156 12.75 23.82 -20.76
CA LYS A 156 13.66 24.88 -21.13
C LYS A 156 14.91 24.81 -20.27
N LYS A 157 16.09 25.01 -20.92
CA LYS A 157 17.33 25.15 -20.17
C LYS A 157 17.34 26.52 -19.48
N LEU A 158 17.67 26.56 -18.21
CA LEU A 158 17.73 27.78 -17.39
C LEU A 158 19.20 28.21 -17.24
N ASP A 159 19.46 29.52 -17.40
CA ASP A 159 20.82 30.09 -17.42
C ASP A 159 21.34 30.44 -16.01
N GLY A 160 20.94 29.76 -14.97
CA GLY A 160 21.32 30.04 -13.58
C GLY A 160 22.36 29.09 -13.01
N GLN A 161 23.34 29.62 -12.26
CA GLN A 161 24.35 28.84 -11.55
C GLN A 161 23.72 28.01 -10.42
N GLY A 162 24.08 26.71 -10.37
CA GLY A 162 24.11 25.89 -9.17
C GLY A 162 22.88 25.93 -8.25
N ARG A 163 21.69 25.65 -8.76
CA ARG A 163 20.51 25.47 -7.94
C ARG A 163 20.59 24.12 -7.25
N GLY A 164 20.65 24.14 -5.90
CA GLY A 164 20.80 22.96 -5.06
C GLY A 164 19.84 21.83 -5.40
N ASN A 165 20.20 20.59 -5.06
CA ASN A 165 19.53 19.33 -5.29
C ASN A 165 19.77 18.59 -6.60
N GLY A 166 20.87 18.87 -7.34
CA GLY A 166 21.28 18.02 -8.46
C GLY A 166 20.37 18.07 -9.70
N ARG A 167 19.31 18.88 -9.71
CA ARG A 167 18.51 19.16 -10.91
C ARG A 167 19.40 19.87 -11.91
N ALA A 168 19.58 19.27 -13.08
CA ALA A 168 20.15 19.96 -14.23
C ALA A 168 19.34 21.25 -14.48
N ASN A 169 19.99 22.28 -15.06
CA ASN A 169 19.43 23.60 -15.31
C ASN A 169 18.22 23.60 -16.27
N TYR A 170 17.20 22.78 -16.02
CA TYR A 170 15.99 22.69 -16.82
C TYR A 170 14.75 22.99 -15.96
N GLY A 171 13.89 23.86 -16.48
CA GLY A 171 12.53 24.06 -15.98
C GLY A 171 11.52 23.42 -16.93
N PHE A 172 10.42 22.92 -16.37
CA PHE A 172 9.32 22.33 -17.13
C PHE A 172 8.17 23.32 -17.31
N LEU A 173 7.47 23.21 -18.42
CA LEU A 173 6.39 24.10 -18.83
C LEU A 173 5.24 23.30 -19.45
N LEU A 174 4.03 23.80 -19.27
CA LEU A 174 2.83 23.30 -19.96
C LEU A 174 2.18 24.44 -20.76
N PRO A 175 1.59 24.15 -21.93
CA PRO A 175 0.79 25.13 -22.64
C PRO A 175 -0.36 25.64 -21.77
N ALA A 176 -0.57 26.96 -21.77
CA ALA A 176 -1.76 27.55 -21.18
C ALA A 176 -2.96 27.35 -22.11
N ILE A 177 -4.08 26.90 -21.56
CA ILE A 177 -5.35 26.83 -22.30
C ILE A 177 -5.93 28.24 -22.32
N SER A 178 -5.55 29.03 -23.30
CA SER A 178 -6.21 30.34 -23.54
C SER A 178 -6.79 30.40 -24.94
N VAL A 179 -8.04 30.78 -25.02
CA VAL A 179 -8.73 30.96 -26.29
C VAL A 179 -8.09 32.15 -26.99
N GLY A 180 -7.45 31.90 -28.14
CA GLY A 180 -6.98 32.93 -29.07
C GLY A 180 -5.48 33.31 -29.01
N HIS A 181 -4.67 32.73 -28.10
CA HIS A 181 -3.24 33.01 -28.07
C HIS A 181 -2.38 31.76 -28.24
N GLN A 182 -1.69 31.64 -29.35
CA GLN A 182 -0.68 30.60 -29.59
C GLN A 182 0.59 30.88 -28.78
N ASN A 183 1.19 29.83 -28.19
CA ASN A 183 2.47 29.87 -27.46
C ASN A 183 2.49 30.50 -26.06
N GLN A 184 1.41 30.51 -25.34
CA GLN A 184 1.45 30.80 -23.92
C GLN A 184 1.74 29.53 -23.11
N TYR A 185 2.69 29.63 -22.15
CA TYR A 185 3.09 28.56 -21.28
C TYR A 185 3.03 29.00 -19.83
N TYR A 186 2.69 28.09 -18.94
CA TYR A 186 2.89 28.28 -17.52
C TYR A 186 4.00 27.35 -17.00
N THR A 187 4.79 27.85 -16.07
CA THR A 187 5.97 27.19 -15.54
C THR A 187 5.63 26.34 -14.33
N GLU A 188 6.60 25.54 -13.86
CA GLU A 188 6.53 24.77 -12.61
C GLU A 188 6.06 25.58 -11.40
N LYS A 189 6.25 26.92 -11.39
CA LYS A 189 5.74 27.80 -10.33
C LYS A 189 4.24 27.66 -10.09
N ASN A 190 3.50 27.35 -11.15
CA ASN A 190 2.05 27.19 -11.15
C ASN A 190 1.61 25.69 -11.18
N PHE A 191 2.54 24.75 -11.06
CA PHE A 191 2.21 23.35 -10.90
C PHE A 191 1.72 23.12 -9.46
N SER A 192 0.82 22.14 -9.29
CA SER A 192 0.43 21.70 -7.97
C SER A 192 1.64 21.08 -7.23
N LEU A 193 1.58 21.04 -5.91
CA LEU A 193 2.63 20.42 -5.11
C LEU A 193 2.85 18.95 -5.49
N GLY A 194 1.75 18.22 -5.76
CA GLY A 194 1.82 16.82 -6.20
C GLY A 194 2.50 16.65 -7.56
N GLU A 195 2.23 17.54 -8.52
CA GLU A 195 2.91 17.54 -9.82
C GLU A 195 4.41 17.77 -9.67
N LEU A 196 4.80 18.74 -8.85
CA LEU A 196 6.21 19.04 -8.56
C LEU A 196 6.91 17.86 -7.89
N LEU A 197 6.25 17.20 -6.95
CA LEU A 197 6.80 16.09 -6.21
C LEU A 197 7.05 14.88 -7.12
N ILE A 198 6.07 14.50 -7.94
CA ILE A 198 6.24 13.42 -8.92
C ILE A 198 7.29 13.78 -9.97
N LEU A 199 7.30 15.01 -10.48
CA LEU A 199 8.30 15.45 -11.44
C LEU A 199 9.73 15.39 -10.87
N ASN A 200 9.91 15.76 -9.60
CA ASN A 200 11.19 15.62 -8.90
C ASN A 200 11.60 14.17 -8.70
N ALA A 201 10.65 13.30 -8.35
CA ALA A 201 10.90 11.87 -8.24
C ALA A 201 11.33 11.29 -9.59
N LEU A 202 10.61 11.60 -10.67
CA LEU A 202 10.94 11.16 -12.02
C LEU A 202 12.31 11.64 -12.46
N PHE A 203 12.71 12.85 -12.09
CA PHE A 203 14.04 13.38 -12.41
C PHE A 203 15.17 12.54 -11.80
N GLN A 204 14.99 12.05 -10.59
CA GLN A 204 15.96 11.15 -9.95
C GLN A 204 15.88 9.74 -10.55
N LEU A 205 14.67 9.26 -10.86
CA LEU A 205 14.43 7.91 -11.38
C LEU A 205 14.90 7.74 -12.83
N GLU A 206 14.88 8.79 -13.66
CA GLU A 206 15.34 8.74 -15.06
C GLU A 206 16.79 8.23 -15.15
N LYS A 207 17.64 8.70 -14.25
CA LYS A 207 19.09 8.44 -14.27
C LYS A 207 19.56 7.40 -13.27
N ILE A 208 18.61 6.72 -12.63
CA ILE A 208 18.97 5.79 -11.58
C ILE A 208 19.71 4.58 -12.15
N ALA A 209 20.82 4.23 -11.51
CA ALA A 209 21.56 3.02 -11.84
C ALA A 209 20.85 1.78 -11.28
N ASP A 210 21.06 0.64 -11.91
CA ASP A 210 20.58 -0.64 -11.43
C ASP A 210 21.12 -0.94 -10.01
N ASN A 211 20.42 -1.75 -9.26
CA ASN A 211 20.75 -2.11 -7.87
C ASN A 211 20.86 -0.90 -6.92
N SER A 212 20.07 0.16 -7.15
CA SER A 212 20.04 1.33 -6.27
C SER A 212 19.00 1.21 -5.17
N LEU A 213 19.24 1.90 -4.05
CA LEU A 213 18.31 2.09 -2.95
C LEU A 213 17.58 3.43 -3.11
N ILE A 214 16.26 3.39 -3.18
CA ILE A 214 15.41 4.58 -3.19
C ILE A 214 14.67 4.66 -1.87
N MET A 215 14.81 5.76 -1.19
CA MET A 215 14.05 6.09 -0.01
C MET A 215 13.07 7.22 -0.35
N ILE A 216 11.80 7.04 0.02
CA ILE A 216 10.75 8.04 -0.22
C ILE A 216 10.11 8.35 1.11
N ASP A 217 10.07 9.64 1.48
CA ASP A 217 9.55 10.08 2.78
C ASP A 217 8.26 10.89 2.60
N GLU A 218 7.15 10.37 3.14
CA GLU A 218 5.84 11.04 3.25
C GLU A 218 5.31 11.64 1.94
N ILE A 219 5.38 10.89 0.85
CA ILE A 219 4.93 11.38 -0.47
C ILE A 219 3.42 11.68 -0.51
N GLU A 220 2.65 11.09 0.38
CA GLU A 220 1.21 11.26 0.49
C GLU A 220 0.76 12.68 0.82
N LEU A 221 1.60 13.51 1.44
CA LEU A 221 1.25 14.86 1.86
C LEU A 221 0.76 15.77 0.72
N ALA A 222 1.14 15.44 -0.51
CA ALA A 222 0.80 16.24 -1.68
C ALA A 222 0.01 15.47 -2.75
N LEU A 223 -0.29 14.19 -2.54
CA LEU A 223 -0.89 13.31 -3.55
C LEU A 223 -2.24 12.79 -3.12
N HIS A 224 -3.21 12.87 -4.02
CA HIS A 224 -4.50 12.20 -3.85
C HIS A 224 -4.31 10.67 -3.79
N PRO A 225 -5.06 9.90 -2.97
CA PRO A 225 -4.90 8.44 -2.83
C PRO A 225 -4.79 7.66 -4.14
N LYS A 226 -5.59 8.00 -5.14
CA LYS A 226 -5.51 7.36 -6.48
C LYS A 226 -4.13 7.55 -7.11
N VAL A 227 -3.55 8.75 -7.02
CA VAL A 227 -2.22 9.06 -7.56
C VAL A 227 -1.12 8.37 -6.77
N GLN A 228 -1.28 8.22 -5.44
CA GLN A 228 -0.36 7.45 -4.60
C GLN A 228 -0.25 6.00 -5.07
N ILE A 229 -1.39 5.34 -5.34
CA ILE A 229 -1.43 3.96 -5.83
C ILE A 229 -0.80 3.85 -7.23
N SER A 230 -1.13 4.78 -8.13
CA SER A 230 -0.54 4.77 -9.48
C SER A 230 0.97 4.97 -9.45
N PHE A 231 1.46 5.84 -8.57
CA PHE A 231 2.90 6.02 -8.38
C PHE A 231 3.55 4.78 -7.76
N LEU A 232 2.90 4.10 -6.82
CA LEU A 232 3.37 2.83 -6.30
C LEU A 232 3.49 1.77 -7.41
N THR A 233 2.48 1.66 -8.28
CA THR A 233 2.50 0.74 -9.43
C THR A 233 3.63 1.09 -10.42
N PHE A 234 3.84 2.37 -10.69
CA PHE A 234 4.97 2.84 -11.50
C PHE A 234 6.31 2.43 -10.88
N LEU A 235 6.48 2.61 -9.56
CA LEU A 235 7.69 2.20 -8.83
C LEU A 235 7.87 0.67 -8.86
N GLN A 236 6.80 -0.13 -8.79
CA GLN A 236 6.87 -1.60 -8.89
C GLN A 236 7.49 -2.02 -10.22
N ARG A 237 7.04 -1.44 -11.33
CA ARG A 237 7.61 -1.70 -12.65
C ARG A 237 9.09 -1.33 -12.72
N MET A 238 9.46 -0.11 -12.30
CA MET A 238 10.85 0.35 -12.26
C MET A 238 11.74 -0.55 -11.40
N THR A 239 11.19 -1.05 -10.28
CA THR A 239 11.90 -1.93 -9.35
C THR A 239 12.26 -3.28 -10.02
N VAL A 240 11.34 -3.84 -10.79
CA VAL A 240 11.61 -5.07 -11.55
C VAL A 240 12.62 -4.81 -12.68
N GLU A 241 12.45 -3.74 -13.44
CA GLU A 241 13.31 -3.41 -14.59
C GLU A 241 14.77 -3.15 -14.20
N LYS A 242 15.01 -2.51 -13.06
CA LYS A 242 16.34 -2.04 -12.64
C LYS A 242 16.85 -2.71 -11.35
N ASN A 243 16.18 -3.75 -10.88
CA ASN A 243 16.52 -4.45 -9.63
C ASN A 243 16.70 -3.49 -8.44
N LEU A 244 15.73 -2.59 -8.24
CA LEU A 244 15.81 -1.58 -7.20
C LEU A 244 15.34 -2.11 -5.84
N THR A 245 15.80 -1.47 -4.79
CA THR A 245 15.23 -1.55 -3.45
C THR A 245 14.56 -0.22 -3.13
N VAL A 246 13.27 -0.23 -2.83
CA VAL A 246 12.52 0.97 -2.47
C VAL A 246 12.04 0.85 -1.04
N ILE A 247 12.35 1.84 -0.21
CA ILE A 247 11.79 2.00 1.14
C ILE A 247 10.92 3.25 1.14
N LEU A 248 9.61 3.04 1.21
CA LEU A 248 8.60 4.11 1.19
C LEU A 248 8.06 4.33 2.59
N SER A 249 8.42 5.44 3.22
CA SER A 249 7.83 5.84 4.51
C SER A 249 6.48 6.51 4.27
N THR A 250 5.46 6.08 5.00
CA THR A 250 4.10 6.61 4.80
C THR A 250 3.20 6.43 6.02
N HIS A 251 2.22 7.34 6.13
CA HIS A 251 1.05 7.24 6.99
C HIS A 251 -0.24 6.99 6.18
N SER A 252 -0.15 6.87 4.85
CA SER A 252 -1.32 6.64 4.00
C SER A 252 -1.90 5.25 4.16
N SER A 253 -3.15 5.16 4.60
CA SER A 253 -3.89 3.90 4.68
C SER A 253 -3.98 3.20 3.32
N SER A 254 -4.07 3.97 2.23
CA SER A 254 -4.12 3.44 0.87
C SER A 254 -2.84 2.73 0.47
N LEU A 255 -1.68 3.30 0.78
CA LEU A 255 -0.37 2.70 0.50
C LEU A 255 -0.10 1.49 1.39
N ILE A 256 -0.44 1.59 2.68
CA ILE A 256 -0.28 0.49 3.66
C ILE A 256 -1.10 -0.73 3.24
N LYS A 257 -2.36 -0.55 2.83
CA LYS A 257 -3.23 -1.65 2.36
C LYS A 257 -2.75 -2.31 1.07
N LYS A 258 -2.00 -1.59 0.23
CA LYS A 258 -1.44 -2.10 -1.04
C LYS A 258 -0.02 -2.62 -0.91
N ALA A 259 0.60 -2.49 0.25
CA ALA A 259 1.95 -2.97 0.50
C ALA A 259 2.03 -4.49 0.44
N SER A 260 2.93 -5.03 -0.37
CA SER A 260 3.26 -6.45 -0.38
C SER A 260 4.28 -6.82 0.71
N LYS A 261 5.10 -5.86 1.13
CA LYS A 261 6.07 -5.99 2.23
C LYS A 261 5.96 -4.75 3.10
N LEU A 262 5.51 -4.95 4.32
CA LEU A 262 5.24 -3.88 5.27
C LEU A 262 6.17 -4.00 6.48
N ILE A 263 6.84 -2.88 6.82
CA ILE A 263 7.72 -2.77 7.99
C ILE A 263 7.08 -1.76 8.93
N TYR A 264 6.86 -2.16 10.17
CA TYR A 264 6.27 -1.32 11.20
C TYR A 264 7.30 -0.96 12.27
N LEU A 265 7.44 0.34 12.55
CA LEU A 265 8.27 0.85 13.62
C LEU A 265 7.41 1.19 14.84
N GLU A 266 7.59 0.45 15.91
CA GLU A 266 6.94 0.69 17.18
C GLU A 266 7.92 1.29 18.18
N ARG A 267 7.67 2.54 18.59
CA ARG A 267 8.49 3.20 19.59
C ARG A 267 7.89 3.05 20.98
N ASN A 268 8.63 2.50 21.90
CA ASN A 268 8.28 2.48 23.31
C ASN A 268 8.41 3.91 23.90
N SER A 269 7.30 4.46 24.38
CA SER A 269 7.23 5.83 24.90
C SER A 269 8.08 6.04 26.17
N THR A 270 8.30 4.98 26.97
CA THR A 270 8.99 5.08 28.26
C THR A 270 10.50 5.12 28.10
N ASN A 271 11.08 4.27 27.26
CA ASN A 271 12.53 4.13 27.13
C ASN A 271 13.09 4.58 25.76
N GLY A 272 12.22 4.96 24.80
CA GLY A 272 12.63 5.40 23.46
C GLY A 272 13.20 4.29 22.58
N HIS A 273 13.09 3.02 22.98
CA HIS A 273 13.49 1.88 22.16
C HIS A 273 12.49 1.69 21.00
N VAL A 274 13.01 1.42 19.80
CA VAL A 274 12.19 1.20 18.61
C VAL A 274 12.31 -0.26 18.18
N ASN A 275 11.18 -0.98 18.27
CA ASN A 275 11.02 -2.32 17.74
C ASN A 275 10.70 -2.24 16.25
N VAL A 276 11.22 -3.18 15.47
CA VAL A 276 10.99 -3.27 14.03
C VAL A 276 10.31 -4.59 13.73
N GLU A 277 9.05 -4.50 13.27
CA GLU A 277 8.28 -5.65 12.83
C GLU A 277 8.30 -5.72 11.30
N TYR A 278 8.88 -6.81 10.76
CA TYR A 278 8.95 -7.06 9.33
C TYR A 278 7.75 -7.89 8.87
N ASP A 279 7.35 -7.67 7.63
CA ASP A 279 6.24 -8.38 7.00
C ASP A 279 4.95 -8.38 7.85
N CYS A 280 4.72 -7.26 8.56
CA CYS A 280 3.53 -7.13 9.40
C CYS A 280 2.27 -6.99 8.56
N TYR A 281 1.14 -7.41 9.12
CA TYR A 281 -0.15 -7.24 8.45
C TYR A 281 -0.58 -5.76 8.45
N PRO A 282 -1.21 -5.28 7.35
CA PRO A 282 -1.73 -3.91 7.28
C PRO A 282 -2.60 -3.51 8.47
N ALA A 283 -3.38 -4.44 9.01
CA ALA A 283 -4.24 -4.21 10.17
C ALA A 283 -3.44 -3.76 11.41
N LEU A 284 -2.29 -4.39 11.70
CA LEU A 284 -1.43 -3.99 12.81
C LEU A 284 -0.90 -2.56 12.63
N ALA A 285 -0.45 -2.24 11.43
CA ALA A 285 0.07 -0.91 11.11
C ALA A 285 -1.02 0.18 11.14
N LEU A 286 -2.23 -0.14 10.67
CA LEU A 286 -3.35 0.79 10.61
C LEU A 286 -4.01 1.00 11.97
N GLN A 287 -3.91 0.04 12.88
CA GLN A 287 -4.52 0.08 14.20
C GLN A 287 -4.24 1.40 14.95
N ASN A 288 -2.99 1.84 14.97
CA ASN A 288 -2.59 3.07 15.65
C ASN A 288 -2.85 4.35 14.84
N MET A 289 -3.12 4.22 13.53
CA MET A 289 -3.33 5.36 12.63
C MET A 289 -4.82 5.66 12.41
N VAL A 290 -5.65 4.63 12.31
CA VAL A 290 -7.09 4.75 12.08
C VAL A 290 -7.77 5.45 13.26
N ILE A 291 -7.28 5.25 14.49
CA ILE A 291 -7.84 5.86 15.70
C ILE A 291 -7.59 7.37 15.76
N GLN A 292 -6.55 7.89 15.09
CA GLN A 292 -6.14 9.29 15.19
C GLN A 292 -6.58 10.18 14.01
N GLU A 293 -6.77 9.62 12.82
CA GLU A 293 -6.93 10.44 11.60
C GLU A 293 -8.25 10.24 10.84
N GLU A 294 -9.05 9.23 11.14
CA GLU A 294 -10.33 8.98 10.45
C GLU A 294 -11.49 8.98 11.47
N VAL A 295 -12.65 9.41 11.01
CA VAL A 295 -13.90 9.21 11.75
C VAL A 295 -13.98 7.74 12.16
N GLN A 296 -14.11 7.48 13.46
CA GLN A 296 -14.20 6.13 13.99
C GLN A 296 -15.32 5.38 13.26
N PRO A 297 -15.05 4.19 12.72
CA PRO A 297 -16.11 3.39 12.13
C PRO A 297 -17.09 2.96 13.22
N ASP A 298 -18.37 2.99 12.90
CA ASP A 298 -19.40 2.44 13.77
C ASP A 298 -19.23 0.92 13.88
N LEU A 299 -18.80 0.29 12.78
CA LEU A 299 -18.63 -1.15 12.67
C LEU A 299 -17.34 -1.53 11.91
N VAL A 300 -16.67 -2.56 12.41
CA VAL A 300 -15.55 -3.22 11.73
C VAL A 300 -15.90 -4.68 11.49
N LEU A 301 -15.87 -5.10 10.23
CA LEU A 301 -16.15 -6.46 9.81
C LEU A 301 -14.86 -7.11 9.33
N PHE A 302 -14.47 -8.21 9.92
CA PHE A 302 -13.32 -8.99 9.49
C PHE A 302 -13.79 -10.18 8.66
N VAL A 303 -13.10 -10.40 7.55
CA VAL A 303 -13.40 -11.46 6.57
C VAL A 303 -12.14 -12.24 6.23
N GLU A 304 -12.29 -13.40 5.58
CA GLU A 304 -11.16 -14.27 5.27
C GLU A 304 -10.28 -13.71 4.17
N ASP A 305 -10.87 -13.22 3.07
CA ASP A 305 -10.12 -12.72 1.92
C ASP A 305 -10.78 -11.52 1.23
N ASP A 306 -10.11 -10.97 0.23
CA ASP A 306 -10.63 -9.81 -0.51
C ASP A 306 -11.91 -10.13 -1.31
N TYR A 307 -12.10 -11.40 -1.71
CA TYR A 307 -13.31 -11.75 -2.43
C TYR A 307 -14.54 -11.77 -1.51
N ALA A 308 -14.41 -12.37 -0.33
CA ALA A 308 -15.43 -12.31 0.72
C ALA A 308 -15.75 -10.85 1.09
N LYS A 309 -14.73 -9.98 1.15
CA LYS A 309 -14.91 -8.54 1.36
C LYS A 309 -15.80 -7.92 0.27
N TYR A 310 -15.50 -8.14 -1.01
CA TYR A 310 -16.30 -7.57 -2.10
C TYR A 310 -17.75 -8.08 -2.08
N ILE A 311 -17.96 -9.35 -1.79
CA ILE A 311 -19.30 -9.92 -1.66
C ILE A 311 -20.06 -9.23 -0.52
N ILE A 312 -19.49 -9.14 0.67
CA ILE A 312 -20.15 -8.50 1.82
C ILE A 312 -20.44 -7.02 1.55
N GLU A 313 -19.53 -6.30 0.90
CA GLU A 313 -19.78 -4.91 0.49
C GLU A 313 -21.03 -4.79 -0.38
N GLN A 314 -21.21 -5.69 -1.35
CA GLN A 314 -22.38 -5.67 -2.24
C GLN A 314 -23.68 -6.13 -1.55
N LEU A 315 -23.60 -7.16 -0.70
CA LEU A 315 -24.74 -7.60 0.12
C LEU A 315 -25.23 -6.49 1.05
N LEU A 316 -24.32 -5.76 1.70
CA LEU A 316 -24.63 -4.60 2.54
C LEU A 316 -25.23 -3.44 1.74
N ASN A 317 -24.68 -3.16 0.55
CA ASN A 317 -25.22 -2.12 -0.33
C ASN A 317 -26.68 -2.42 -0.69
N TYR A 318 -26.98 -3.67 -1.02
CA TYR A 318 -28.36 -4.10 -1.30
C TYR A 318 -29.25 -4.02 -0.05
N TYR A 319 -28.76 -4.56 1.09
CA TYR A 319 -29.49 -4.56 2.35
C TYR A 319 -29.91 -3.16 2.77
N PHE A 320 -28.96 -2.21 2.81
CA PHE A 320 -29.26 -0.81 3.13
C PHE A 320 -30.12 -0.10 2.08
N GLY A 321 -29.96 -0.44 0.80
CA GLY A 321 -30.82 0.08 -0.28
C GLY A 321 -32.28 -0.35 -0.17
N SER A 322 -32.57 -1.47 0.50
CA SER A 322 -33.92 -1.98 0.73
C SER A 322 -34.60 -1.40 1.98
N LEU A 323 -33.87 -0.72 2.86
CA LEU A 323 -34.38 -0.14 4.10
C LEU A 323 -34.89 1.30 3.88
N VAL A 324 -36.15 1.57 4.23
CA VAL A 324 -36.83 2.85 3.94
C VAL A 324 -36.34 4.04 4.78
N GLN A 325 -35.73 3.82 5.94
CA GLN A 325 -35.28 4.89 6.85
C GLN A 325 -34.18 4.46 7.81
N HIS A 326 -32.92 4.38 7.36
CA HIS A 326 -31.83 4.25 8.33
C HIS A 326 -30.62 5.09 7.96
N ARG A 327 -30.01 5.73 8.96
CA ARG A 327 -28.67 6.28 8.84
C ARG A 327 -27.73 5.09 8.58
N ARG A 328 -27.08 5.08 7.44
CA ARG A 328 -26.11 4.05 7.11
C ARG A 328 -24.88 4.23 8.03
N PRO A 329 -24.51 3.23 8.84
CA PRO A 329 -23.31 3.31 9.67
C PRO A 329 -22.05 3.35 8.80
N ILE A 330 -20.97 3.91 9.34
CA ILE A 330 -19.64 3.84 8.74
C ILE A 330 -19.09 2.45 9.02
N ILE A 331 -18.99 1.63 7.96
CA ILE A 331 -18.54 0.24 8.05
C ILE A 331 -17.17 0.11 7.41
N LYS A 332 -16.22 -0.50 8.12
CA LYS A 332 -14.93 -0.93 7.55
C LYS A 332 -14.91 -2.45 7.43
N ILE A 333 -14.58 -2.97 6.25
CA ILE A 333 -14.44 -4.40 5.98
C ILE A 333 -12.98 -4.68 5.66
N LEU A 334 -12.38 -5.61 6.42
CA LEU A 334 -10.95 -5.92 6.36
C LEU A 334 -10.75 -7.43 6.17
N ALA A 335 -10.01 -7.79 5.11
CA ALA A 335 -9.55 -9.16 4.91
C ALA A 335 -8.34 -9.43 5.83
N VAL A 336 -8.39 -10.55 6.58
CA VAL A 336 -7.38 -10.86 7.61
C VAL A 336 -6.60 -12.14 7.28
N GLY A 337 -7.26 -13.15 6.69
CA GLY A 337 -6.70 -14.47 6.43
C GLY A 337 -7.71 -15.56 6.69
N GLY A 338 -7.30 -16.83 6.71
CA GLY A 338 -8.22 -17.96 6.90
C GLY A 338 -9.05 -17.86 8.18
N TRP A 339 -10.16 -18.60 8.25
CA TRP A 339 -11.19 -18.49 9.28
C TRP A 339 -10.66 -18.48 10.73
N SER A 340 -9.67 -19.31 11.05
CA SER A 340 -9.09 -19.37 12.39
C SER A 340 -8.32 -18.11 12.78
N GLN A 341 -7.65 -17.48 11.80
CA GLN A 341 -6.95 -16.20 12.00
C GLN A 341 -7.96 -15.08 12.15
N THR A 342 -8.98 -15.04 11.28
CA THR A 342 -10.07 -14.05 11.32
C THR A 342 -10.79 -14.11 12.67
N LEU A 343 -11.08 -15.30 13.18
CA LEU A 343 -11.68 -15.50 14.50
C LEU A 343 -10.82 -14.90 15.62
N ARG A 344 -9.54 -15.30 15.70
CA ARG A 344 -8.61 -14.82 16.74
C ARG A 344 -8.44 -13.32 16.67
N PHE A 345 -8.27 -12.79 15.47
CA PHE A 345 -8.05 -11.37 15.26
C PHE A 345 -9.27 -10.53 15.65
N THR A 346 -10.48 -10.97 15.28
CA THR A 346 -11.75 -10.33 15.66
C THR A 346 -11.87 -10.18 17.17
N ILE A 347 -11.59 -11.24 17.90
CA ILE A 347 -11.69 -11.25 19.37
C ILE A 347 -10.63 -10.35 19.99
N SER A 348 -9.39 -10.44 19.51
CA SER A 348 -8.31 -9.57 19.98
C SER A 348 -8.60 -8.09 19.72
N CYS A 349 -9.11 -7.76 18.53
CA CYS A 349 -9.50 -6.40 18.19
C CYS A 349 -10.64 -5.90 19.08
N SER A 350 -11.68 -6.72 19.28
CA SER A 350 -12.81 -6.35 20.12
C SER A 350 -12.39 -6.08 21.57
N ASN A 351 -11.48 -6.88 22.13
CA ASN A 351 -11.13 -6.81 23.54
C ASN A 351 -10.06 -5.75 23.87
N TYR A 352 -9.13 -5.49 22.94
CA TYR A 352 -7.94 -4.71 23.26
C TYR A 352 -7.70 -3.50 22.36
N LEU A 353 -8.30 -3.45 21.16
CA LEU A 353 -7.86 -2.52 20.13
C LEU A 353 -8.92 -1.51 19.71
N MET A 354 -10.19 -1.88 19.73
CA MET A 354 -11.28 -1.02 19.29
C MET A 354 -11.93 -0.29 20.46
N PRO A 355 -12.39 0.96 20.24
CA PRO A 355 -13.19 1.68 21.22
C PRO A 355 -14.45 0.90 21.57
N GLN A 356 -14.96 1.06 22.80
CA GLN A 356 -16.15 0.36 23.28
C GLN A 356 -17.40 0.61 22.42
N ASN A 357 -17.44 1.73 21.70
CA ASN A 357 -18.57 2.11 20.85
C ASN A 357 -18.47 1.58 19.40
N THR A 358 -17.39 0.89 19.02
CA THR A 358 -17.23 0.28 17.70
C THR A 358 -17.64 -1.19 17.75
N GLY A 359 -18.67 -1.56 16.99
CA GLY A 359 -19.04 -2.97 16.81
C GLY A 359 -17.99 -3.72 16.01
N VAL A 360 -17.57 -4.90 16.48
CA VAL A 360 -16.56 -5.73 15.82
C VAL A 360 -17.14 -7.12 15.58
N TYR A 361 -17.14 -7.55 14.31
CA TYR A 361 -17.71 -8.82 13.89
C TYR A 361 -16.79 -9.57 12.93
N ALA A 362 -16.80 -10.90 12.98
CA ALA A 362 -16.23 -11.77 11.97
C ALA A 362 -17.32 -12.27 11.03
N PHE A 363 -17.06 -12.22 9.74
CA PHE A 363 -17.86 -12.89 8.72
C PHE A 363 -17.00 -13.97 8.09
N LEU A 364 -17.30 -15.19 8.46
CA LEU A 364 -16.57 -16.38 8.03
C LEU A 364 -17.29 -17.04 6.85
N ASP A 365 -16.55 -17.71 6.00
CA ASP A 365 -17.11 -18.50 4.93
C ASP A 365 -17.95 -19.67 5.47
N ALA A 366 -18.91 -20.11 4.69
CA ALA A 366 -19.83 -21.17 5.10
C ALA A 366 -19.15 -22.48 5.56
N ASP A 367 -17.96 -22.77 5.04
CA ASP A 367 -17.21 -23.96 5.39
C ASP A 367 -16.51 -23.89 6.75
N ALA A 368 -16.20 -22.70 7.24
CA ALA A 368 -15.67 -22.53 8.59
C ALA A 368 -16.60 -23.14 9.66
N LEU A 369 -17.93 -23.08 9.42
CA LEU A 369 -18.90 -23.73 10.28
C LEU A 369 -18.74 -25.26 10.26
N SER A 370 -18.54 -25.85 9.07
CA SER A 370 -18.31 -27.29 8.93
C SER A 370 -17.01 -27.73 9.60
N ASP A 371 -15.95 -26.96 9.46
CA ASP A 371 -14.66 -27.21 10.11
C ASP A 371 -14.79 -27.14 11.65
N LEU A 372 -15.54 -26.16 12.18
CA LEU A 372 -15.82 -26.05 13.61
C LEU A 372 -16.62 -27.24 14.12
N GLN A 373 -17.62 -27.72 13.39
CA GLN A 373 -18.41 -28.91 13.74
C GLN A 373 -17.54 -30.17 13.75
N LEU A 374 -16.63 -30.34 12.80
CA LEU A 374 -15.67 -31.45 12.79
C LEU A 374 -14.74 -31.39 14.01
N ILE A 375 -14.21 -30.21 14.34
CA ILE A 375 -13.39 -30.01 15.54
C ILE A 375 -14.19 -30.33 16.78
N GLN A 376 -15.46 -29.95 16.85
CA GLN A 376 -16.33 -30.23 17.99
C GLN A 376 -16.62 -31.72 18.17
N ALA A 377 -16.73 -32.46 17.06
CA ALA A 377 -16.98 -33.92 17.08
C ALA A 377 -15.72 -34.75 17.39
N ASP A 378 -14.52 -34.21 17.19
CA ASP A 378 -13.27 -34.94 17.41
C ASP A 378 -12.97 -35.08 18.92
N ALA A 379 -13.00 -36.32 19.42
CA ALA A 379 -12.66 -36.61 20.81
C ALA A 379 -11.16 -36.43 21.13
N ASN A 380 -10.29 -36.53 20.12
CA ASN A 380 -8.82 -36.44 20.22
C ASN A 380 -8.25 -35.10 19.69
N ARG A 381 -9.04 -34.04 19.77
CA ARG A 381 -8.68 -32.72 19.30
C ARG A 381 -7.38 -32.21 19.91
N LYS A 382 -6.58 -31.49 19.07
CA LYS A 382 -5.34 -30.86 19.51
C LYS A 382 -5.63 -29.67 20.44
N PRO A 383 -4.70 -29.30 21.35
CA PRO A 383 -4.86 -28.12 22.22
C PRO A 383 -5.22 -26.84 21.48
N SER A 384 -4.63 -26.59 20.30
CA SER A 384 -4.93 -25.43 19.48
C SER A 384 -6.36 -25.44 18.90
N GLN A 385 -6.92 -26.61 18.63
CA GLN A 385 -8.30 -26.77 18.17
C GLN A 385 -9.28 -26.55 19.32
N GLN A 386 -8.93 -27.05 20.54
CA GLN A 386 -9.72 -26.79 21.72
C GLN A 386 -9.77 -25.29 22.06
N GLU A 387 -8.65 -24.60 21.93
CA GLU A 387 -8.58 -23.15 22.14
C GLU A 387 -9.50 -22.41 21.16
N LEU A 388 -9.46 -22.74 19.84
CA LEU A 388 -10.34 -22.15 18.84
C LEU A 388 -11.81 -22.38 19.14
N LEU A 389 -12.17 -23.58 19.57
CA LEU A 389 -13.54 -23.91 19.94
C LEU A 389 -13.99 -23.10 21.17
N ASN A 390 -13.14 -22.96 22.18
CA ASN A 390 -13.43 -22.14 23.37
C ASN A 390 -13.62 -20.65 22.99
N LEU A 391 -12.76 -20.12 22.11
CA LEU A 391 -12.88 -18.76 21.61
C LEU A 391 -14.20 -18.56 20.84
N TYR A 392 -14.56 -19.48 19.97
CA TYR A 392 -15.82 -19.45 19.24
C TYR A 392 -17.01 -19.46 20.19
N ASN A 393 -17.06 -20.44 21.12
CA ASN A 393 -18.18 -20.60 22.04
C ASN A 393 -18.39 -19.38 22.95
N ALA A 394 -17.32 -18.71 23.34
CA ALA A 394 -17.38 -17.51 24.17
C ALA A 394 -17.81 -16.24 23.42
N ASN A 395 -17.81 -16.24 22.09
CA ASN A 395 -18.00 -15.02 21.25
C ASN A 395 -18.97 -15.25 20.07
N GLN A 396 -19.90 -16.19 20.16
CA GLN A 396 -20.80 -16.55 19.05
C GLN A 396 -21.60 -15.37 18.52
N GLU A 397 -21.97 -14.42 19.35
CA GLU A 397 -22.70 -13.21 18.97
C GLU A 397 -21.97 -12.34 17.93
N ARG A 398 -20.63 -12.36 17.98
CA ARG A 398 -19.77 -11.58 17.10
C ARG A 398 -19.35 -12.32 15.83
N ILE A 399 -19.70 -13.58 15.70
CA ILE A 399 -19.28 -14.44 14.60
C ILE A 399 -20.49 -14.76 13.75
N LYS A 400 -20.41 -14.40 12.49
CA LYS A 400 -21.42 -14.65 11.46
C LYS A 400 -20.82 -15.53 10.38
N PHE A 401 -21.66 -16.41 9.82
CA PHE A 401 -21.26 -17.24 8.69
C PHE A 401 -21.99 -16.79 7.45
N LEU A 402 -21.28 -16.67 6.35
CA LEU A 402 -21.90 -16.44 5.05
C LEU A 402 -22.79 -17.64 4.70
N PRO A 403 -23.94 -17.43 4.05
CA PRO A 403 -24.85 -18.53 3.69
C PRO A 403 -24.24 -19.55 2.74
N ILE A 404 -23.27 -19.11 1.95
CA ILE A 404 -22.49 -19.95 1.03
C ILE A 404 -21.08 -19.36 0.89
N THR A 405 -20.08 -20.21 0.66
CA THR A 405 -18.73 -19.75 0.29
C THR A 405 -18.82 -18.95 -1.02
N PRO A 406 -18.25 -17.72 -1.07
CA PRO A 406 -18.46 -16.78 -2.17
C PRO A 406 -18.18 -17.34 -3.56
N GLU A 407 -17.07 -18.02 -3.76
CA GLU A 407 -16.70 -18.61 -5.05
C GLU A 407 -17.66 -19.73 -5.47
N LEU A 408 -18.09 -20.55 -4.50
CA LEU A 408 -19.03 -21.63 -4.79
C LEU A 408 -20.40 -21.07 -5.20
N GLY A 409 -20.85 -20.02 -4.52
CA GLY A 409 -22.10 -19.33 -4.85
C GLY A 409 -22.10 -18.75 -6.26
N LEU A 410 -21.02 -18.05 -6.61
CA LEU A 410 -20.89 -17.45 -7.93
C LEU A 410 -20.78 -18.49 -9.04
N VAL A 411 -19.95 -19.55 -8.85
CA VAL A 411 -19.82 -20.64 -9.84
C VAL A 411 -21.16 -21.35 -10.02
N THR A 412 -21.91 -21.60 -8.95
CA THR A 412 -23.23 -22.21 -9.01
C THR A 412 -24.19 -21.36 -9.80
N LEU A 413 -24.23 -20.05 -9.54
CA LEU A 413 -25.04 -19.10 -10.29
C LEU A 413 -24.68 -19.12 -11.78
N LEU A 414 -23.41 -18.93 -12.14
CA LEU A 414 -22.97 -18.79 -13.53
C LEU A 414 -23.13 -20.09 -14.35
N ASN A 415 -22.97 -21.25 -13.71
CA ASN A 415 -23.17 -22.53 -14.39
C ASN A 415 -24.64 -22.93 -14.58
N ASN A 416 -25.55 -22.26 -13.88
CA ASN A 416 -26.98 -22.47 -14.11
C ASN A 416 -27.44 -21.62 -15.30
N GLN A 417 -27.66 -22.25 -16.44
CA GLN A 417 -28.05 -21.59 -17.69
C GLN A 417 -27.07 -20.48 -18.13
N PRO A 418 -25.83 -20.81 -18.49
CA PRO A 418 -24.75 -19.82 -18.72
C PRO A 418 -25.09 -18.70 -19.70
N TYR A 419 -25.86 -19.00 -20.73
CA TYR A 419 -26.26 -18.03 -21.75
C TYR A 419 -27.14 -16.89 -21.22
N ASN A 420 -27.89 -17.10 -20.13
CA ASN A 420 -28.72 -16.08 -19.52
C ASN A 420 -27.89 -15.00 -18.81
N HIS A 421 -26.61 -15.28 -18.52
CA HIS A 421 -25.72 -14.37 -17.83
C HIS A 421 -24.91 -13.46 -18.78
N VAL A 422 -24.91 -13.74 -20.09
CA VAL A 422 -24.07 -13.04 -21.07
C VAL A 422 -24.43 -11.54 -21.14
N GLN A 423 -25.67 -11.21 -21.42
CA GLN A 423 -26.08 -9.82 -21.59
C GLN A 423 -26.05 -9.05 -20.26
N PRO A 424 -26.58 -9.57 -19.14
CA PRO A 424 -26.48 -8.88 -17.86
C PRO A 424 -25.06 -8.58 -17.41
N LEU A 425 -24.11 -9.49 -17.65
CA LEU A 425 -22.70 -9.23 -17.33
C LEU A 425 -22.07 -8.19 -18.25
N ARG A 426 -22.37 -8.21 -19.54
CA ARG A 426 -21.95 -7.15 -20.46
C ARG A 426 -22.43 -5.76 -20.00
N ASP A 427 -23.65 -5.67 -19.54
CA ASP A 427 -24.25 -4.42 -19.06
C ASP A 427 -23.54 -3.92 -17.78
N ILE A 428 -23.27 -4.81 -16.83
CA ILE A 428 -22.57 -4.47 -15.57
C ILE A 428 -21.11 -4.05 -15.81
N PHE A 429 -20.43 -4.75 -16.72
CA PHE A 429 -19.04 -4.47 -17.07
C PHE A 429 -18.89 -3.29 -18.04
N ASN A 430 -19.96 -3.00 -18.80
CA ASN A 430 -19.94 -2.12 -19.98
C ASN A 430 -18.83 -2.53 -20.98
N GLU A 431 -18.69 -3.85 -21.20
CA GLU A 431 -17.66 -4.47 -22.03
C GLU A 431 -18.25 -5.66 -22.79
N VAL A 432 -17.62 -6.02 -23.91
CA VAL A 432 -18.11 -7.11 -24.77
C VAL A 432 -17.28 -8.37 -24.52
N PHE A 433 -17.86 -9.35 -23.83
CA PHE A 433 -17.31 -10.70 -23.67
C PHE A 433 -18.45 -11.72 -23.55
N ASP A 434 -18.13 -13.00 -23.67
CA ASP A 434 -19.09 -14.09 -23.61
C ASP A 434 -18.75 -15.04 -22.46
N ILE A 435 -19.43 -14.85 -21.32
CA ILE A 435 -19.22 -15.70 -20.13
C ILE A 435 -19.64 -17.14 -20.38
N ALA A 436 -20.66 -17.41 -21.23
CA ALA A 436 -21.08 -18.77 -21.52
C ALA A 436 -19.98 -19.53 -22.25
N GLN A 437 -19.32 -18.88 -23.23
CA GLN A 437 -18.18 -19.49 -23.92
C GLN A 437 -17.01 -19.72 -22.97
N ILE A 438 -16.70 -18.80 -22.06
CA ILE A 438 -15.65 -18.95 -21.06
C ILE A 438 -15.91 -20.17 -20.16
N ILE A 439 -17.16 -20.37 -19.74
CA ILE A 439 -17.57 -21.51 -18.91
C ILE A 439 -17.44 -22.83 -19.69
N ILE A 440 -17.87 -22.85 -20.95
CA ILE A 440 -17.74 -24.03 -21.83
C ILE A 440 -16.27 -24.38 -22.07
N ASP A 441 -15.45 -23.38 -22.33
CA ASP A 441 -14.00 -23.57 -22.53
C ASP A 441 -13.35 -24.16 -21.28
N GLU A 442 -13.74 -23.70 -20.10
CA GLU A 442 -13.26 -24.23 -18.82
C GLU A 442 -13.65 -25.71 -18.63
N GLN A 443 -14.89 -26.07 -18.92
CA GLN A 443 -15.39 -27.44 -18.80
C GLN A 443 -14.69 -28.39 -19.76
N ASN A 444 -14.34 -27.92 -20.95
CA ASN A 444 -13.70 -28.70 -22.01
C ASN A 444 -12.17 -28.84 -21.85
N ARG A 445 -11.55 -28.22 -20.84
CA ARG A 445 -10.08 -28.28 -20.62
C ARG A 445 -9.54 -29.67 -20.25
N GLY A 446 -10.41 -30.64 -19.94
CA GLY A 446 -9.99 -31.99 -19.53
C GLY A 446 -9.19 -32.02 -18.21
N ARG A 447 -9.29 -30.98 -17.39
CA ARG A 447 -8.56 -30.86 -16.13
C ARG A 447 -9.14 -31.80 -15.07
N GLN A 448 -8.28 -32.52 -14.37
CA GLN A 448 -8.70 -33.26 -13.17
C GLN A 448 -8.89 -32.28 -12.01
N TYR A 449 -10.07 -32.32 -11.41
CA TYR A 449 -10.41 -31.47 -10.27
C TYR A 449 -10.21 -32.22 -8.95
N PRO A 450 -9.83 -31.52 -7.88
CA PRO A 450 -9.83 -32.11 -6.56
C PRO A 450 -11.26 -32.50 -6.12
N PRO A 451 -11.43 -33.49 -5.23
CA PRO A 451 -12.77 -33.93 -4.80
C PRO A 451 -13.54 -32.86 -4.01
N ASN A 452 -12.89 -31.81 -3.52
CA ASN A 452 -13.49 -30.75 -2.73
C ASN A 452 -14.16 -29.72 -3.66
N PRO A 453 -15.52 -29.53 -3.60
CA PRO A 453 -16.25 -28.61 -4.47
C PRO A 453 -15.77 -27.16 -4.38
N ARG A 454 -15.33 -26.72 -3.20
CA ARG A 454 -14.76 -25.38 -2.97
C ARG A 454 -13.50 -25.15 -3.76
N LYS A 455 -12.55 -26.09 -3.66
CA LYS A 455 -11.29 -25.98 -4.43
C LYS A 455 -11.58 -25.95 -5.92
N VAL A 456 -12.59 -26.70 -6.36
CA VAL A 456 -13.06 -26.64 -7.76
C VAL A 456 -13.61 -25.27 -8.10
N ALA A 457 -14.49 -24.72 -7.25
CA ALA A 457 -15.07 -23.40 -7.48
C ALA A 457 -14.00 -22.30 -7.55
N LYS A 458 -13.02 -22.32 -6.65
CA LYS A 458 -11.90 -21.37 -6.66
C LYS A 458 -11.10 -21.44 -7.96
N ILE A 459 -10.73 -22.65 -8.41
CA ILE A 459 -10.03 -22.86 -9.67
C ILE A 459 -10.83 -22.33 -10.87
N ARG A 460 -12.15 -22.53 -10.87
CA ARG A 460 -13.03 -22.06 -11.95
C ARG A 460 -13.16 -20.54 -11.97
N ILE A 461 -13.35 -19.93 -10.81
CA ILE A 461 -13.43 -18.46 -10.70
C ILE A 461 -12.13 -17.80 -11.12
N ASP A 462 -10.97 -18.30 -10.67
CA ASP A 462 -9.68 -17.79 -11.10
C ASP A 462 -9.55 -17.82 -12.63
N TYR A 463 -9.98 -18.90 -13.27
CA TYR A 463 -10.00 -18.99 -14.72
C TYR A 463 -10.97 -17.98 -15.37
N TYR A 464 -12.18 -17.84 -14.83
CA TYR A 464 -13.16 -16.87 -15.37
C TYR A 464 -12.60 -15.46 -15.26
N ILE A 465 -12.01 -15.09 -14.14
CA ILE A 465 -11.39 -13.78 -13.92
C ILE A 465 -10.26 -13.54 -14.92
N GLU A 466 -9.34 -14.50 -15.08
CA GLU A 466 -8.23 -14.40 -16.03
C GLU A 466 -8.74 -14.20 -17.47
N ARG A 467 -9.74 -14.98 -17.88
CA ARG A 467 -10.31 -14.86 -19.23
C ARG A 467 -11.05 -13.55 -19.46
N ILE A 468 -11.88 -13.11 -18.49
CA ILE A 468 -12.55 -11.80 -18.57
C ILE A 468 -11.49 -10.68 -18.63
N ALA A 469 -10.44 -10.74 -17.82
CA ALA A 469 -9.33 -9.78 -17.85
C ALA A 469 -8.69 -9.71 -19.24
N SER A 470 -8.44 -10.85 -19.87
CA SER A 470 -7.85 -10.91 -21.21
C SER A 470 -8.75 -10.32 -22.31
N TYR A 471 -10.09 -10.43 -22.18
CA TYR A 471 -11.04 -9.86 -23.14
C TYR A 471 -11.28 -8.36 -22.93
N THR A 472 -11.29 -7.92 -21.67
CA THR A 472 -11.67 -6.55 -21.31
C THR A 472 -10.46 -5.64 -21.06
N ASN A 473 -9.27 -6.19 -20.98
CA ASN A 473 -8.04 -5.47 -20.58
C ASN A 473 -8.18 -4.70 -19.24
N ARG A 474 -8.95 -5.29 -18.31
CA ARG A 474 -9.21 -4.74 -16.98
C ARG A 474 -8.43 -5.52 -15.91
N ASP A 475 -8.13 -4.84 -14.79
CA ASP A 475 -7.53 -5.44 -13.62
C ASP A 475 -8.45 -6.49 -12.98
N GLU A 476 -7.86 -7.57 -12.46
CA GLU A 476 -8.57 -8.66 -11.78
C GLU A 476 -9.43 -8.19 -10.60
N ASN A 477 -8.97 -7.18 -9.83
CA ASN A 477 -9.77 -6.64 -8.73
C ASN A 477 -11.05 -5.96 -9.21
N TYR A 478 -10.97 -5.24 -10.34
CA TYR A 478 -12.16 -4.67 -10.98
C TYR A 478 -13.15 -5.78 -11.37
N ILE A 479 -12.64 -6.87 -11.93
CA ILE A 479 -13.47 -8.02 -12.34
C ILE A 479 -14.11 -8.67 -11.12
N LYS A 480 -13.36 -8.91 -10.05
CA LYS A 480 -13.87 -9.46 -8.80
C LYS A 480 -15.01 -8.61 -8.21
N ILE A 481 -14.83 -7.30 -8.19
CA ILE A 481 -15.87 -6.36 -7.72
C ILE A 481 -17.14 -6.47 -8.59
N LYS A 482 -16.99 -6.49 -9.92
CA LYS A 482 -18.13 -6.58 -10.84
C LYS A 482 -18.85 -7.92 -10.77
N LEU A 483 -18.13 -9.02 -10.60
CA LEU A 483 -18.72 -10.34 -10.38
C LEU A 483 -19.43 -10.42 -9.00
N ALA A 484 -18.89 -9.78 -7.97
CA ALA A 484 -19.56 -9.66 -6.67
C ALA A 484 -20.83 -8.83 -6.75
N GLU A 485 -20.82 -7.71 -7.51
CA GLU A 485 -22.02 -6.92 -7.81
C GLU A 485 -23.08 -7.76 -8.52
N TYR A 486 -22.69 -8.48 -9.55
CA TYR A 486 -23.59 -9.37 -10.29
C TYR A 486 -24.18 -10.48 -9.39
N TYR A 487 -23.35 -11.11 -8.57
CA TYR A 487 -23.80 -12.11 -7.61
C TYR A 487 -24.84 -11.55 -6.66
N ALA A 488 -24.58 -10.40 -6.06
CA ALA A 488 -25.50 -9.77 -5.11
C ALA A 488 -26.84 -9.42 -5.77
N GLN A 489 -26.84 -8.89 -6.99
CA GLN A 489 -28.06 -8.55 -7.74
C GLN A 489 -28.96 -9.77 -7.99
N ASN A 490 -28.39 -10.96 -8.15
CA ASN A 490 -29.14 -12.20 -8.37
C ASN A 490 -29.48 -12.90 -7.06
N TYR A 491 -28.61 -12.87 -6.08
CA TYR A 491 -28.78 -13.57 -4.81
C TYR A 491 -29.76 -12.84 -3.87
N CYS A 492 -29.61 -11.53 -3.72
CA CYS A 492 -30.30 -10.76 -2.69
C CYS A 492 -31.83 -10.73 -2.83
N PRO A 493 -32.43 -10.58 -4.00
CA PRO A 493 -33.90 -10.54 -4.13
C PRO A 493 -34.57 -11.83 -3.67
N ALA A 494 -33.96 -12.97 -3.96
CA ALA A 494 -34.49 -14.29 -3.59
C ALA A 494 -34.21 -14.65 -2.12
N ASN A 495 -33.24 -14.00 -1.46
CA ASN A 495 -32.74 -14.36 -0.13
C ASN A 495 -32.83 -13.21 0.89
N HIS A 496 -33.75 -12.27 0.68
CA HIS A 496 -33.94 -11.12 1.56
C HIS A 496 -34.14 -11.48 3.05
N PRO A 497 -34.94 -12.53 3.42
CA PRO A 497 -35.07 -12.95 4.81
C PRO A 497 -33.74 -13.39 5.43
N GLN A 498 -32.90 -14.12 4.68
CA GLN A 498 -31.59 -14.59 5.14
C GLN A 498 -30.61 -13.41 5.35
N LEU A 499 -30.67 -12.39 4.49
CA LEU A 499 -29.90 -11.17 4.67
C LEU A 499 -30.34 -10.41 5.93
N HIS A 500 -31.62 -10.38 6.22
CA HIS A 500 -32.14 -9.76 7.44
C HIS A 500 -31.72 -10.54 8.69
N GLU A 501 -31.71 -11.88 8.63
CA GLU A 501 -31.18 -12.72 9.73
C GLU A 501 -29.68 -12.51 9.94
N LEU A 502 -28.92 -12.35 8.86
CA LEU A 502 -27.47 -12.16 8.90
C LEU A 502 -27.07 -10.77 9.43
N PHE A 503 -27.72 -9.73 8.91
CA PHE A 503 -27.34 -8.35 9.19
C PHE A 503 -28.21 -7.64 10.24
N GLY A 504 -29.48 -8.00 10.37
CA GLY A 504 -30.41 -7.36 11.29
C GLY A 504 -29.96 -7.31 12.75
N PRO A 505 -29.35 -8.36 13.32
CA PRO A 505 -28.82 -8.31 14.68
C PRO A 505 -27.60 -7.43 14.89
N ILE A 506 -27.00 -6.91 13.80
CA ILE A 506 -25.80 -6.06 13.83
C ILE A 506 -26.17 -4.58 13.74
N PHE A 507 -27.28 -4.27 13.06
CA PHE A 507 -27.79 -2.92 12.77
C PHE A 507 -29.12 -2.67 13.45
#